data_c336eb6d037729e2fbe88d83de3d9ef3
#
_entry.id   c336eb6d037729e2fbe88d83de3d9ef3
#
_cell.length_a   1.000
_cell.length_b   1.000
_cell.length_c   1.000
_cell.angle_alpha   90.00
_cell.angle_beta   90.00
_cell.angle_gamma   90.00
#
_symmetry.space_group_name_H-M   'P 1'
#
loop_
_entity.id
_entity.type
_entity.pdbx_description
1 polymer ?
#
loop_
_entity_poly.entity_id
_entity_poly.type
_entity_poly.pdbx_seq_one_letter_code
_entity_poly.pdbx_strand_id
1 'polypeptide(L)'
;MFHKPSFLNAVNGVALLILFAVSLSVGVADFKWSALFSLSDSQQVMFISRLPRTFAIVLTGASMAVAGMIMQILMRNRFVEPSMVGASQSAALGLLLMTLLLPAAPLLAKMSVAAVAALIGMLVFMLLIRRLPPTAQLMVPLVGIIFGGVIEAVATFIAYENEMLQMLGVWQQGDFSGVLLGRYELLWATGVLALFAYLIADQLTILGLGETVSVNLGLNRTAILWSGLIIVALITSLVVVTVGNIPFIGLVVPNIISRLMGDKLRQSLPAVALLGASLVLLCDIVGRVIVFPFEISVSTVFGVMGTVLFLWLLLRKPAHAV
;
A
#
# COMPACT_ATOMS: atom_id res chain seq x y z
N MET A 1 -24.20 14.56 -8.42
CA MET A 1 -24.23 15.38 -7.21
C MET A 1 -22.83 15.25 -6.58
N PHE A 2 -21.91 16.16 -6.88
CA PHE A 2 -20.52 16.10 -6.39
C PHE A 2 -20.54 16.40 -4.88
N HIS A 3 -20.23 15.40 -4.07
CA HIS A 3 -20.02 15.62 -2.64
C HIS A 3 -18.84 16.58 -2.47
N LYS A 4 -19.05 17.65 -1.70
CA LYS A 4 -17.97 18.58 -1.37
C LYS A 4 -16.79 17.79 -0.78
N PRO A 5 -15.56 17.97 -1.28
CA PRO A 5 -14.38 17.22 -0.80
C PRO A 5 -14.24 17.23 0.73
N SER A 6 -14.57 18.36 1.36
CA SER A 6 -14.55 18.52 2.82
C SER A 6 -15.52 17.60 3.55
N PHE A 7 -16.70 17.34 3.00
CA PHE A 7 -17.68 16.45 3.61
C PHE A 7 -17.22 15.00 3.58
N LEU A 8 -16.73 14.52 2.43
CA LEU A 8 -16.23 13.15 2.30
C LEU A 8 -15.02 12.91 3.20
N ASN A 9 -14.10 13.88 3.29
CA ASN A 9 -12.95 13.79 4.19
C ASN A 9 -13.38 13.76 5.66
N ALA A 10 -14.39 14.55 6.06
CA ALA A 10 -14.93 14.54 7.41
C ALA A 10 -15.57 13.18 7.76
N VAL A 11 -16.38 12.63 6.85
CA VAL A 11 -17.02 11.31 7.04
C VAL A 11 -15.96 10.21 7.16
N ASN A 12 -14.97 10.17 6.25
CA ASN A 12 -13.89 9.19 6.31
C ASN A 12 -13.03 9.37 7.58
N GLY A 13 -12.79 10.61 8.01
CA GLY A 13 -12.06 10.90 9.25
C GLY A 13 -12.79 10.39 10.48
N VAL A 14 -14.11 10.64 10.58
CA VAL A 14 -14.94 10.12 11.67
C VAL A 14 -14.98 8.59 11.65
N ALA A 15 -15.14 7.98 10.48
CA ALA A 15 -15.11 6.52 10.35
C ALA A 15 -13.76 5.94 10.80
N LEU A 16 -12.64 6.56 10.42
CA LEU A 16 -11.31 6.14 10.86
C LEU A 16 -11.16 6.24 12.38
N LEU A 17 -11.62 7.32 13.01
CA LEU A 17 -11.56 7.49 14.47
C LEU A 17 -12.39 6.42 15.20
N ILE A 18 -13.58 6.10 14.71
CA ILE A 18 -14.42 5.03 15.27
C ILE A 18 -13.70 3.67 15.14
N LEU A 19 -13.21 3.34 13.93
CA LEU A 19 -12.49 2.10 13.69
C LEU A 19 -11.20 2.01 14.52
N PHE A 20 -10.50 3.13 14.73
CA PHE A 20 -9.32 3.21 15.57
C PHE A 20 -9.65 2.84 17.03
N ALA A 21 -10.72 3.41 17.58
CA ALA A 21 -11.19 3.09 18.93
C ALA A 21 -11.63 1.62 19.06
N VAL A 22 -12.34 1.09 18.04
CA VAL A 22 -12.75 -0.33 17.99
C VAL A 22 -11.51 -1.23 17.92
N SER A 23 -10.52 -0.92 17.08
CA SER A 23 -9.28 -1.70 16.96
C SER A 23 -8.51 -1.81 18.27
N LEU A 24 -8.48 -0.74 19.07
CA LEU A 24 -7.87 -0.76 20.40
C LEU A 24 -8.65 -1.64 21.40
N SER A 25 -9.95 -1.79 21.20
CA SER A 25 -10.80 -2.59 22.10
C SER A 25 -10.78 -4.08 21.76
N VAL A 26 -10.53 -4.45 20.48
CA VAL A 26 -10.54 -5.85 20.01
C VAL A 26 -9.16 -6.49 20.22
N GLY A 27 -9.14 -7.68 20.85
CA GLY A 27 -7.91 -8.48 21.02
C GLY A 27 -8.13 -9.59 22.04
N VAL A 28 -7.23 -10.59 22.03
CA VAL A 28 -7.34 -11.79 22.90
C VAL A 28 -7.13 -11.45 24.39
N ALA A 29 -6.26 -10.48 24.70
CA ALA A 29 -6.04 -10.04 26.07
C ALA A 29 -7.22 -9.18 26.56
N ASP A 30 -7.72 -9.47 27.76
CA ASP A 30 -8.76 -8.68 28.39
C ASP A 30 -8.32 -7.23 28.58
N PHE A 31 -9.06 -6.30 28.00
CA PHE A 31 -8.78 -4.89 28.08
C PHE A 31 -9.99 -4.12 28.59
N LYS A 32 -9.80 -3.41 29.70
CA LYS A 32 -10.81 -2.50 30.27
C LYS A 32 -10.31 -1.05 30.11
N TRP A 33 -11.11 -0.19 29.51
CA TRP A 33 -10.80 1.24 29.37
C TRP A 33 -10.51 1.94 30.71
N SER A 34 -11.11 1.45 31.77
CA SER A 34 -10.86 1.94 33.16
C SER A 34 -9.43 1.63 33.65
N ALA A 35 -8.79 0.60 33.10
CA ALA A 35 -7.44 0.20 33.48
C ALA A 35 -6.33 1.07 32.85
N LEU A 36 -6.66 1.96 31.91
CA LEU A 36 -5.72 2.94 31.35
C LEU A 36 -5.14 3.90 32.39
N PHE A 37 -5.88 4.14 33.47
CA PHE A 37 -5.49 5.05 34.54
C PHE A 37 -4.88 4.34 35.75
N SER A 38 -4.76 3.01 35.72
CA SER A 38 -4.09 2.20 36.73
C SER A 38 -2.77 1.65 36.15
N LEU A 39 -1.67 1.69 36.91
CA LEU A 39 -0.40 1.04 36.58
C LEU A 39 -0.61 -0.49 36.58
N SER A 40 -1.14 -1.03 35.49
CA SER A 40 -1.52 -2.44 35.34
C SER A 40 -0.96 -3.04 34.06
N ASP A 41 -0.92 -4.36 33.99
CA ASP A 41 -0.51 -5.13 32.80
C ASP A 41 -1.30 -4.72 31.55
N SER A 42 -2.55 -4.27 31.72
CA SER A 42 -3.39 -3.77 30.62
C SER A 42 -2.81 -2.54 29.96
N GLN A 43 -2.12 -1.66 30.70
CA GLN A 43 -1.44 -0.49 30.15
C GLN A 43 -0.26 -0.88 29.28
N GLN A 44 0.52 -1.87 29.71
CA GLN A 44 1.65 -2.39 28.92
C GLN A 44 1.17 -3.00 27.59
N VAL A 45 0.11 -3.81 27.61
CA VAL A 45 -0.48 -4.39 26.37
C VAL A 45 -0.92 -3.29 25.41
N MET A 46 -1.51 -2.19 25.92
CA MET A 46 -1.95 -1.07 25.11
C MET A 46 -0.80 -0.40 24.38
N PHE A 47 0.28 -0.05 25.10
CA PHE A 47 1.41 0.71 24.52
C PHE A 47 2.39 -0.17 23.74
N ILE A 48 2.58 -1.44 24.12
CA ILE A 48 3.55 -2.32 23.49
C ILE A 48 2.97 -3.01 22.24
N SER A 49 1.66 -3.31 22.21
CA SER A 49 1.05 -4.11 21.14
C SER A 49 -0.07 -3.37 20.41
N ARG A 50 -1.13 -2.92 21.08
CA ARG A 50 -2.35 -2.45 20.42
C ARG A 50 -2.17 -1.13 19.67
N LEU A 51 -1.56 -0.13 20.31
CA LEU A 51 -1.28 1.16 19.67
C LEU A 51 -0.30 1.02 18.51
N PRO A 52 0.87 0.35 18.66
CA PRO A 52 1.77 0.09 17.55
C PRO A 52 1.10 -0.58 16.37
N ARG A 53 0.33 -1.65 16.61
CA ARG A 53 -0.42 -2.35 15.55
C ARG A 53 -1.41 -1.43 14.84
N THR A 54 -2.22 -0.68 15.60
CA THR A 54 -3.23 0.20 15.01
C THR A 54 -2.60 1.32 14.20
N PHE A 55 -1.50 1.94 14.68
CA PHE A 55 -0.75 2.94 13.90
C PHE A 55 -0.11 2.33 12.67
N ALA A 56 0.48 1.14 12.78
CA ALA A 56 1.07 0.45 11.63
C ALA A 56 0.03 0.20 10.53
N ILE A 57 -1.18 -0.24 10.89
CA ILE A 57 -2.29 -0.47 9.97
C ILE A 57 -2.71 0.85 9.27
N VAL A 58 -2.88 1.92 10.05
CA VAL A 58 -3.28 3.23 9.52
C VAL A 58 -2.23 3.77 8.56
N LEU A 59 -0.94 3.73 8.94
CA LEU A 59 0.16 4.20 8.10
C LEU A 59 0.29 3.39 6.82
N THR A 60 0.21 2.06 6.92
CA THR A 60 0.26 1.16 5.77
C THR A 60 -0.92 1.38 4.83
N GLY A 61 -2.13 1.41 5.38
CA GLY A 61 -3.36 1.59 4.60
C GLY A 61 -3.38 2.93 3.85
N ALA A 62 -3.03 4.01 4.55
CA ALA A 62 -2.96 5.34 3.95
C ALA A 62 -1.88 5.43 2.86
N SER A 63 -0.65 5.01 3.17
CA SER A 63 0.48 5.16 2.27
C SER A 63 0.39 4.26 1.03
N MET A 64 -0.06 3.01 1.17
CA MET A 64 -0.23 2.10 0.03
C MET A 64 -1.35 2.56 -0.91
N ALA A 65 -2.45 3.10 -0.37
CA ALA A 65 -3.50 3.70 -1.19
C ALA A 65 -2.98 4.92 -1.97
N VAL A 66 -2.19 5.78 -1.33
CA VAL A 66 -1.51 6.93 -1.98
C VAL A 66 -0.54 6.45 -3.05
N ALA A 67 0.31 5.45 -2.75
CA ALA A 67 1.23 4.86 -3.72
C ALA A 67 0.49 4.28 -4.94
N GLY A 68 -0.65 3.62 -4.71
CA GLY A 68 -1.52 3.13 -5.78
C GLY A 68 -2.04 4.26 -6.68
N MET A 69 -2.52 5.35 -6.09
CA MET A 69 -2.99 6.53 -6.85
C MET A 69 -1.87 7.14 -7.71
N ILE A 70 -0.66 7.29 -7.15
CA ILE A 70 0.51 7.77 -7.89
C ILE A 70 0.81 6.82 -9.04
N MET A 71 0.83 5.51 -8.79
CA MET A 71 1.14 4.51 -9.81
C MET A 71 0.15 4.53 -10.97
N GLN A 72 -1.16 4.65 -10.69
CA GLN A 72 -2.21 4.78 -11.71
C GLN A 72 -1.97 5.99 -12.62
N ILE A 73 -1.52 7.11 -12.06
CA ILE A 73 -1.20 8.32 -12.81
C ILE A 73 0.07 8.16 -13.65
N LEU A 74 1.14 7.63 -13.06
CA LEU A 74 2.41 7.41 -13.76
C LEU A 74 2.24 6.48 -14.96
N MET A 75 1.43 5.42 -14.78
CA MET A 75 1.11 4.44 -15.82
C MET A 75 -0.06 4.84 -16.71
N ARG A 76 -0.76 5.94 -16.39
CA ARG A 76 -2.01 6.38 -17.06
C ARG A 76 -3.02 5.24 -17.18
N ASN A 77 -3.07 4.40 -16.18
CA ASN A 77 -3.91 3.22 -16.16
C ASN A 77 -4.48 3.01 -14.76
N ARG A 78 -5.81 3.01 -14.64
CA ARG A 78 -6.53 2.85 -13.37
C ARG A 78 -6.50 1.43 -12.82
N PHE A 79 -6.01 0.47 -13.59
CA PHE A 79 -5.95 -0.95 -13.20
C PHE A 79 -4.58 -1.37 -12.72
N VAL A 80 -3.66 -0.43 -12.52
CA VAL A 80 -2.29 -0.70 -12.08
C VAL A 80 -2.14 -0.32 -10.60
N GLU A 81 -1.46 -1.18 -9.86
CA GLU A 81 -1.00 -0.92 -8.50
C GLU A 81 0.45 -1.42 -8.31
N PRO A 82 1.15 -1.01 -7.23
CA PRO A 82 2.55 -1.38 -7.02
C PRO A 82 2.81 -2.90 -7.01
N SER A 83 1.91 -3.70 -6.45
CA SER A 83 2.05 -5.16 -6.40
C SER A 83 1.94 -5.83 -7.78
N MET A 84 1.16 -5.24 -8.70
CA MET A 84 0.98 -5.77 -10.06
C MET A 84 2.13 -5.43 -11.02
N VAL A 85 2.99 -4.49 -10.67
CA VAL A 85 4.12 -4.07 -11.53
C VAL A 85 5.45 -4.69 -11.09
N GLY A 86 5.38 -5.69 -10.23
CA GLY A 86 6.56 -6.40 -9.75
C GLY A 86 7.33 -5.64 -8.65
N ALA A 87 6.83 -4.53 -8.12
CA ALA A 87 7.51 -3.76 -7.09
C ALA A 87 7.65 -4.54 -5.78
N SER A 88 6.56 -5.16 -5.32
CA SER A 88 6.56 -5.99 -4.10
C SER A 88 7.41 -7.24 -4.25
N GLN A 89 7.34 -7.91 -5.41
CA GLN A 89 8.13 -9.10 -5.71
C GLN A 89 9.62 -8.77 -5.79
N SER A 90 9.96 -7.64 -6.42
CA SER A 90 11.35 -7.16 -6.49
C SER A 90 11.87 -6.78 -5.11
N ALA A 91 11.06 -6.13 -4.26
CA ALA A 91 11.42 -5.81 -2.88
C ALA A 91 11.69 -7.08 -2.07
N ALA A 92 10.81 -8.08 -2.18
CA ALA A 92 10.96 -9.38 -1.50
C ALA A 92 12.22 -10.13 -1.97
N LEU A 93 12.50 -10.12 -3.29
CA LEU A 93 13.73 -10.70 -3.85
C LEU A 93 14.98 -9.97 -3.32
N GLY A 94 14.98 -8.64 -3.32
CA GLY A 94 16.08 -7.84 -2.76
C GLY A 94 16.33 -8.13 -1.29
N LEU A 95 15.25 -8.26 -0.51
CA LEU A 95 15.30 -8.59 0.91
C LEU A 95 15.85 -10.02 1.13
N LEU A 96 15.41 -10.98 0.31
CA LEU A 96 15.89 -12.36 0.32
C LEU A 96 17.41 -12.41 0.05
N LEU A 97 17.85 -11.78 -1.04
CA LEU A 97 19.27 -11.74 -1.39
C LEU A 97 20.13 -11.09 -0.31
N MET A 98 19.66 -9.96 0.24
CA MET A 98 20.39 -9.29 1.32
C MET A 98 20.44 -10.14 2.61
N THR A 99 19.38 -10.88 2.90
CA THR A 99 19.33 -11.75 4.07
C THR A 99 20.24 -12.98 3.91
N LEU A 100 20.37 -13.50 2.68
CA LEU A 100 21.29 -14.59 2.36
C LEU A 100 22.75 -14.15 2.36
N LEU A 101 23.07 -13.04 1.73
CA LEU A 101 24.46 -12.59 1.55
C LEU A 101 25.01 -11.94 2.83
N LEU A 102 24.18 -11.22 3.56
CA LEU A 102 24.55 -10.49 4.78
C LEU A 102 23.48 -10.67 5.88
N PRO A 103 23.40 -11.86 6.50
CA PRO A 103 22.36 -12.16 7.51
C PRO A 103 22.35 -11.17 8.68
N ALA A 104 23.54 -10.75 9.13
CA ALA A 104 23.75 -9.83 10.25
C ALA A 104 23.52 -8.34 9.88
N ALA A 105 23.17 -8.02 8.64
CA ALA A 105 22.94 -6.64 8.24
C ALA A 105 21.79 -6.00 9.04
N PRO A 106 21.93 -4.73 9.44
CA PRO A 106 20.88 -4.01 10.14
C PRO A 106 19.61 -3.88 9.26
N LEU A 107 18.45 -3.83 9.92
CA LEU A 107 17.16 -3.79 9.25
C LEU A 107 17.08 -2.66 8.20
N LEU A 108 17.61 -1.48 8.52
CA LEU A 108 17.64 -0.33 7.61
C LEU A 108 18.41 -0.64 6.31
N ALA A 109 19.53 -1.38 6.38
CA ALA A 109 20.28 -1.78 5.19
C ALA A 109 19.46 -2.77 4.32
N LYS A 110 18.79 -3.75 4.96
CA LYS A 110 17.89 -4.69 4.27
C LYS A 110 16.76 -3.95 3.55
N MET A 111 16.17 -2.96 4.21
CA MET A 111 15.12 -2.11 3.64
C MET A 111 15.61 -1.27 2.47
N SER A 112 16.81 -0.70 2.58
CA SER A 112 17.39 0.08 1.48
C SER A 112 17.62 -0.77 0.23
N VAL A 113 18.13 -2.00 0.39
CA VAL A 113 18.30 -2.94 -0.73
C VAL A 113 16.95 -3.35 -1.32
N ALA A 114 15.95 -3.62 -0.48
CA ALA A 114 14.60 -3.91 -0.94
C ALA A 114 13.99 -2.72 -1.73
N ALA A 115 14.20 -1.48 -1.27
CA ALA A 115 13.76 -0.28 -1.97
C ALA A 115 14.44 -0.10 -3.34
N VAL A 116 15.76 -0.32 -3.39
CA VAL A 116 16.52 -0.27 -4.66
C VAL A 116 16.03 -1.38 -5.61
N ALA A 117 15.83 -2.59 -5.11
CA ALA A 117 15.30 -3.69 -5.90
C ALA A 117 13.89 -3.38 -6.44
N ALA A 118 13.00 -2.80 -5.63
CA ALA A 118 11.68 -2.36 -6.06
C ALA A 118 11.76 -1.29 -7.16
N LEU A 119 12.66 -0.31 -7.02
CA LEU A 119 12.92 0.71 -8.04
C LEU A 119 13.40 0.09 -9.35
N ILE A 120 14.36 -0.83 -9.29
CA ILE A 120 14.88 -1.53 -10.48
C ILE A 120 13.74 -2.30 -11.15
N GLY A 121 12.96 -3.06 -10.38
CA GLY A 121 11.80 -3.80 -10.91
C GLY A 121 10.79 -2.88 -11.61
N MET A 122 10.43 -1.75 -11.00
CA MET A 122 9.53 -0.78 -11.62
C MET A 122 10.12 -0.15 -12.89
N LEU A 123 11.43 0.12 -12.93
CA LEU A 123 12.11 0.63 -14.11
C LEU A 123 12.09 -0.38 -15.24
N VAL A 124 12.45 -1.64 -14.96
CA VAL A 124 12.39 -2.72 -15.95
C VAL A 124 10.96 -2.86 -16.48
N PHE A 125 9.97 -2.87 -15.61
CA PHE A 125 8.57 -2.90 -16.02
C PHE A 125 8.21 -1.72 -16.93
N MET A 126 8.62 -0.49 -16.59
CA MET A 126 8.39 0.68 -17.44
C MET A 126 9.04 0.55 -18.83
N LEU A 127 10.23 -0.03 -18.89
CA LEU A 127 10.90 -0.29 -20.17
C LEU A 127 10.15 -1.32 -21.02
N LEU A 128 9.57 -2.34 -20.38
CA LEU A 128 8.74 -3.34 -21.05
C LEU A 128 7.47 -2.71 -21.62
N ILE A 129 6.73 -1.93 -20.83
CA ILE A 129 5.46 -1.35 -21.30
C ILE A 129 5.62 -0.25 -22.35
N ARG A 130 6.79 0.43 -22.41
CA ARG A 130 7.08 1.42 -23.46
C ARG A 130 7.06 0.82 -24.87
N ARG A 131 7.23 -0.49 -25.01
CA ARG A 131 7.16 -1.20 -26.28
C ARG A 131 5.74 -1.59 -26.68
N LEU A 132 4.76 -1.41 -25.78
CA LEU A 132 3.36 -1.69 -26.07
C LEU A 132 2.73 -0.53 -26.86
N PRO A 133 1.81 -0.83 -27.81
CA PRO A 133 1.06 0.22 -28.49
C PRO A 133 0.19 0.99 -27.50
N PRO A 134 -0.03 2.32 -27.69
CA PRO A 134 -0.80 3.16 -26.78
C PRO A 134 -2.24 2.71 -26.57
N THR A 135 -2.78 1.93 -27.51
CA THR A 135 -4.14 1.37 -27.46
C THR A 135 -4.27 0.15 -26.56
N ALA A 136 -3.14 -0.45 -26.15
CA ALA A 136 -3.11 -1.69 -25.36
C ALA A 136 -3.16 -1.46 -23.83
N GLN A 137 -4.00 -0.53 -23.36
CA GLN A 137 -4.07 -0.18 -21.93
C GLN A 137 -4.38 -1.38 -21.01
N LEU A 138 -5.19 -2.33 -21.47
CA LEU A 138 -5.50 -3.56 -20.72
C LEU A 138 -4.31 -4.55 -20.64
N MET A 139 -3.34 -4.44 -21.55
CA MET A 139 -2.16 -5.30 -21.49
C MET A 139 -1.15 -4.86 -20.41
N VAL A 140 -1.20 -3.63 -19.94
CA VAL A 140 -0.27 -3.12 -18.90
C VAL A 140 -0.35 -3.95 -17.62
N PRO A 141 -1.53 -4.18 -17.01
CA PRO A 141 -1.65 -5.06 -15.85
C PRO A 141 -1.23 -6.50 -16.14
N LEU A 142 -1.57 -7.04 -17.31
CA LEU A 142 -1.23 -8.41 -17.70
C LEU A 142 0.30 -8.61 -17.78
N VAL A 143 0.99 -7.70 -18.44
CA VAL A 143 2.48 -7.71 -18.50
C VAL A 143 3.06 -7.59 -17.09
N GLY A 144 2.46 -6.77 -16.23
CA GLY A 144 2.88 -6.62 -14.85
C GLY A 144 2.74 -7.91 -14.03
N ILE A 145 1.62 -8.59 -14.15
CA ILE A 145 1.38 -9.88 -13.48
C ILE A 145 2.40 -10.93 -13.95
N ILE A 146 2.64 -11.02 -15.25
CA ILE A 146 3.63 -11.96 -15.81
C ILE A 146 5.05 -11.60 -15.33
N PHE A 147 5.41 -10.32 -15.36
CA PHE A 147 6.72 -9.84 -14.92
C PHE A 147 6.92 -10.10 -13.42
N GLY A 148 5.92 -9.75 -12.59
CA GLY A 148 5.94 -10.04 -11.15
C GLY A 148 6.04 -11.54 -10.86
N GLY A 149 5.29 -12.38 -11.60
CA GLY A 149 5.34 -13.83 -11.49
C GLY A 149 6.70 -14.43 -11.83
N VAL A 150 7.41 -13.88 -12.84
CA VAL A 150 8.79 -14.30 -13.13
C VAL A 150 9.75 -13.98 -11.97
N ILE A 151 9.65 -12.77 -11.40
CA ILE A 151 10.47 -12.39 -10.24
C ILE A 151 10.15 -13.28 -9.03
N GLU A 152 8.87 -13.54 -8.80
CA GLU A 152 8.40 -14.39 -7.72
C GLU A 152 8.90 -15.84 -7.88
N ALA A 153 8.87 -16.39 -9.09
CA ALA A 153 9.42 -17.71 -9.38
C ALA A 153 10.93 -17.80 -9.08
N VAL A 154 11.70 -16.77 -9.48
CA VAL A 154 13.13 -16.68 -9.17
C VAL A 154 13.35 -16.59 -7.65
N ALA A 155 12.59 -15.73 -6.95
CA ALA A 155 12.69 -15.60 -5.49
C ALA A 155 12.35 -16.93 -4.78
N THR A 156 11.29 -17.61 -5.24
CA THR A 156 10.84 -18.89 -4.69
C THR A 156 11.90 -19.98 -4.91
N PHE A 157 12.51 -20.04 -6.10
CA PHE A 157 13.60 -20.98 -6.38
C PHE A 157 14.80 -20.75 -5.45
N ILE A 158 15.26 -19.50 -5.31
CA ILE A 158 16.37 -19.17 -4.41
C ILE A 158 16.02 -19.48 -2.96
N ALA A 159 14.81 -19.17 -2.52
CA ALA A 159 14.35 -19.45 -1.17
C ALA A 159 14.24 -20.96 -0.89
N TYR A 160 13.82 -21.75 -1.89
CA TYR A 160 13.75 -23.21 -1.80
C TYR A 160 15.13 -23.82 -1.58
N GLU A 161 16.10 -23.47 -2.43
CA GLU A 161 17.49 -23.97 -2.33
C GLU A 161 18.20 -23.60 -1.00
N ASN A 162 17.72 -22.55 -0.31
CA ASN A 162 18.30 -22.05 0.94
C ASN A 162 17.41 -22.24 2.17
N GLU A 163 16.37 -23.08 2.10
CA GLU A 163 15.42 -23.36 3.19
C GLU A 163 14.70 -22.12 3.76
N MET A 164 14.52 -21.07 2.94
CA MET A 164 13.92 -19.79 3.33
C MET A 164 12.49 -19.58 2.83
N LEU A 165 11.81 -20.63 2.33
CA LEU A 165 10.43 -20.52 1.80
C LEU A 165 9.45 -19.94 2.81
N GLN A 166 9.55 -20.35 4.08
CA GLN A 166 8.67 -19.85 5.14
C GLN A 166 8.88 -18.35 5.36
N MET A 167 10.12 -17.87 5.33
CA MET A 167 10.44 -16.45 5.48
C MET A 167 9.92 -15.64 4.28
N LEU A 168 10.10 -16.15 3.06
CA LEU A 168 9.54 -15.53 1.85
C LEU A 168 8.02 -15.45 1.93
N GLY A 169 7.35 -16.50 2.41
CA GLY A 169 5.90 -16.54 2.62
C GLY A 169 5.40 -15.45 3.58
N VAL A 170 6.12 -15.20 4.66
CA VAL A 170 5.79 -14.12 5.62
C VAL A 170 5.85 -12.74 4.94
N TRP A 171 6.84 -12.48 4.08
CA TRP A 171 6.94 -11.20 3.36
C TRP A 171 5.88 -11.03 2.26
N GLN A 172 5.34 -12.13 1.75
CA GLN A 172 4.26 -12.10 0.76
C GLN A 172 2.87 -11.97 1.38
N GLN A 173 2.73 -12.29 2.67
CA GLN A 173 1.45 -12.18 3.39
C GLN A 173 1.47 -10.97 4.32
N GLY A 174 0.63 -9.98 4.03
CA GLY A 174 0.45 -8.82 4.90
C GLY A 174 -0.24 -9.20 6.21
N ASP A 175 0.53 -9.21 7.29
CA ASP A 175 0.07 -9.53 8.64
C ASP A 175 0.61 -8.52 9.66
N PHE A 176 -0.25 -8.11 10.57
CA PHE A 176 0.07 -7.17 11.64
C PHE A 176 0.18 -7.83 13.02
N SER A 177 0.05 -9.14 13.11
CA SER A 177 0.10 -9.87 14.40
C SER A 177 1.47 -9.76 15.08
N GLY A 178 2.55 -9.68 14.30
CA GLY A 178 3.92 -9.51 14.77
C GLY A 178 4.36 -8.07 15.05
N VAL A 179 3.46 -7.09 14.90
CA VAL A 179 3.79 -5.66 15.07
C VAL A 179 3.77 -5.29 16.54
N LEU A 180 4.93 -4.87 17.06
CA LEU A 180 5.15 -4.42 18.42
C LEU A 180 5.94 -3.12 18.44
N LEU A 181 5.94 -2.44 19.60
CA LEU A 181 6.82 -1.29 19.84
C LEU A 181 8.29 -1.69 19.57
N GLY A 182 9.02 -0.86 18.83
CA GLY A 182 10.40 -1.11 18.38
C GLY A 182 10.51 -1.82 17.02
N ARG A 183 9.39 -2.17 16.36
CA ARG A 183 9.39 -2.86 15.06
C ARG A 183 8.60 -2.18 13.96
N TYR A 184 7.76 -1.18 14.28
CA TYR A 184 6.88 -0.52 13.31
C TYR A 184 7.29 0.92 13.00
N GLU A 185 8.23 1.47 13.73
CA GLU A 185 8.60 2.89 13.69
C GLU A 185 9.02 3.35 12.30
N LEU A 186 9.57 2.43 11.51
CA LEU A 186 9.95 2.71 10.12
C LEU A 186 8.75 3.01 9.22
N LEU A 187 7.54 2.55 9.58
CA LEU A 187 6.32 2.89 8.85
C LEU A 187 5.96 4.39 8.96
N TRP A 188 6.46 5.12 9.98
CA TRP A 188 6.28 6.58 10.03
C TRP A 188 6.91 7.27 8.81
N ALA A 189 7.99 6.72 8.26
CA ALA A 189 8.57 7.22 7.02
C ALA A 189 7.60 7.12 5.84
N THR A 190 6.72 6.11 5.80
CA THR A 190 5.69 6.02 4.75
C THR A 190 4.66 7.14 4.85
N GLY A 191 4.30 7.55 6.07
CA GLY A 191 3.45 8.72 6.32
C GLY A 191 4.09 10.02 5.82
N VAL A 192 5.40 10.20 6.09
CA VAL A 192 6.17 11.35 5.59
C VAL A 192 6.21 11.34 4.05
N LEU A 193 6.43 10.17 3.43
CA LEU A 193 6.42 10.03 1.97
C LEU A 193 5.04 10.32 1.36
N ALA A 194 3.96 9.89 2.02
CA ALA A 194 2.61 10.24 1.60
C ALA A 194 2.32 11.74 1.70
N LEU A 195 2.83 12.41 2.75
CA LEU A 195 2.78 13.86 2.88
C LEU A 195 3.59 14.55 1.76
N PHE A 196 4.78 14.04 1.45
CA PHE A 196 5.58 14.56 0.34
C PHE A 196 4.86 14.39 -1.01
N ALA A 197 4.20 13.25 -1.23
CA ALA A 197 3.34 13.05 -2.39
C ALA A 197 2.21 14.10 -2.49
N TYR A 198 1.65 14.50 -1.35
CA TYR A 198 0.65 15.58 -1.32
C TYR A 198 1.24 16.94 -1.71
N LEU A 199 2.49 17.25 -1.33
CA LEU A 199 3.15 18.49 -1.71
C LEU A 199 3.36 18.60 -3.22
N ILE A 200 3.64 17.49 -3.91
CA ILE A 200 3.83 17.43 -5.36
C ILE A 200 2.57 17.00 -6.14
N ALA A 201 1.41 16.96 -5.48
CA ALA A 201 0.17 16.42 -6.04
C ALA A 201 -0.32 17.13 -7.31
N ASP A 202 -0.18 18.46 -7.37
CA ASP A 202 -0.55 19.23 -8.55
C ASP A 202 0.33 18.88 -9.76
N GLN A 203 1.64 18.72 -9.53
CA GLN A 203 2.60 18.33 -10.56
C GLN A 203 2.33 16.91 -11.08
N LEU A 204 2.02 15.97 -10.18
CA LEU A 204 1.62 14.61 -10.55
C LEU A 204 0.30 14.61 -11.34
N THR A 205 -0.66 15.45 -10.97
CA THR A 205 -1.92 15.60 -11.71
C THR A 205 -1.66 16.06 -13.16
N ILE A 206 -0.80 17.08 -13.34
CA ILE A 206 -0.44 17.60 -14.66
C ILE A 206 0.34 16.53 -15.46
N LEU A 207 1.21 15.76 -14.82
CA LEU A 207 1.92 14.64 -15.46
C LEU A 207 0.94 13.62 -16.05
N GLY A 208 -0.16 13.33 -15.36
CA GLY A 208 -1.23 12.44 -15.80
C GLY A 208 -1.95 12.91 -17.06
N LEU A 209 -2.04 14.23 -17.30
CA LEU A 209 -2.72 14.81 -18.48
C LEU A 209 -1.97 14.57 -19.80
N GLY A 210 -0.72 14.18 -19.76
CA GLY A 210 0.02 13.84 -20.95
C GLY A 210 1.32 14.63 -21.13
N GLU A 211 2.13 14.18 -22.11
CA GLU A 211 3.44 14.74 -22.38
C GLU A 211 3.38 16.17 -22.90
N THR A 212 2.56 16.37 -23.91
CA THR A 212 2.36 17.70 -24.53
C THR A 212 1.89 18.73 -23.52
N VAL A 213 0.93 18.38 -22.68
CA VAL A 213 0.39 19.29 -21.63
C VAL A 213 1.45 19.59 -20.58
N SER A 214 2.16 18.58 -20.10
CA SER A 214 3.19 18.72 -19.06
C SER A 214 4.34 19.63 -19.52
N VAL A 215 4.81 19.45 -20.76
CA VAL A 215 5.91 20.24 -21.34
C VAL A 215 5.45 21.68 -21.60
N ASN A 216 4.25 21.88 -22.14
CA ASN A 216 3.71 23.23 -22.40
C ASN A 216 3.48 24.04 -21.12
N LEU A 217 3.25 23.37 -20.00
CA LEU A 217 3.14 24.01 -18.67
C LEU A 217 4.49 24.18 -17.96
N GLY A 218 5.62 23.90 -18.65
CA GLY A 218 6.97 24.09 -18.12
C GLY A 218 7.40 23.09 -17.05
N LEU A 219 6.70 21.94 -16.90
CA LEU A 219 7.06 20.92 -15.93
C LEU A 219 8.28 20.12 -16.38
N ASN A 220 9.21 19.92 -15.44
CA ASN A 220 10.26 18.94 -15.61
C ASN A 220 9.67 17.52 -15.43
N ARG A 221 9.11 16.99 -16.52
CA ARG A 221 8.43 15.69 -16.54
C ARG A 221 9.29 14.57 -15.96
N THR A 222 10.57 14.54 -16.32
CA THR A 222 11.49 13.49 -15.87
C THR A 222 11.66 13.53 -14.35
N ALA A 223 11.86 14.72 -13.78
CA ALA A 223 12.01 14.86 -12.32
C ALA A 223 10.75 14.42 -11.56
N ILE A 224 9.55 14.81 -12.04
CA ILE A 224 8.28 14.45 -11.37
C ILE A 224 8.02 12.94 -11.51
N LEU A 225 8.30 12.35 -12.67
CA LEU A 225 8.17 10.91 -12.87
C LEU A 225 9.08 10.13 -11.91
N TRP A 226 10.35 10.51 -11.80
CA TRP A 226 11.29 9.89 -10.86
C TRP A 226 10.86 10.09 -9.40
N SER A 227 10.41 11.28 -9.02
CA SER A 227 9.90 11.53 -7.67
C SER A 227 8.74 10.59 -7.32
N GLY A 228 7.77 10.45 -8.24
CA GLY A 228 6.65 9.53 -8.04
C GLY A 228 7.10 8.06 -7.92
N LEU A 229 8.02 7.59 -8.79
CA LEU A 229 8.55 6.23 -8.72
C LEU A 229 9.30 5.95 -7.43
N ILE A 230 10.14 6.89 -6.99
CA ILE A 230 10.91 6.78 -5.74
C ILE A 230 9.95 6.70 -4.54
N ILE A 231 8.94 7.56 -4.49
CA ILE A 231 7.92 7.53 -3.43
C ILE A 231 7.23 6.16 -3.39
N VAL A 232 6.75 5.67 -4.53
CA VAL A 232 6.07 4.38 -4.61
C VAL A 232 6.99 3.24 -4.19
N ALA A 233 8.24 3.21 -4.67
CA ALA A 233 9.21 2.17 -4.33
C ALA A 233 9.54 2.15 -2.84
N LEU A 234 9.77 3.34 -2.25
CA LEU A 234 10.07 3.45 -0.82
C LEU A 234 8.87 3.03 0.02
N ILE A 235 7.66 3.51 -0.29
CA ILE A 235 6.45 3.09 0.44
C ILE A 235 6.29 1.57 0.35
N THR A 236 6.35 1.01 -0.86
CA THR A 236 6.14 -0.41 -1.08
C THR A 236 7.18 -1.25 -0.32
N SER A 237 8.47 -0.89 -0.41
CA SER A 237 9.54 -1.64 0.26
C SER A 237 9.44 -1.57 1.79
N LEU A 238 9.15 -0.38 2.34
CA LEU A 238 8.97 -0.17 3.79
C LEU A 238 7.80 -1.02 4.32
N VAL A 239 6.69 -1.05 3.58
CA VAL A 239 5.51 -1.85 3.94
C VAL A 239 5.83 -3.35 3.83
N VAL A 240 6.37 -3.82 2.69
CA VAL A 240 6.65 -5.24 2.47
C VAL A 240 7.61 -5.80 3.52
N VAL A 241 8.66 -5.04 3.89
CA VAL A 241 9.65 -5.48 4.87
C VAL A 241 9.08 -5.50 6.30
N THR A 242 8.14 -4.60 6.62
CA THR A 242 7.63 -4.46 7.99
C THR A 242 6.42 -5.34 8.26
N VAL A 243 5.47 -5.38 7.34
CA VAL A 243 4.17 -6.04 7.53
C VAL A 243 3.80 -7.00 6.39
N GLY A 244 4.59 -7.09 5.33
CA GLY A 244 4.29 -7.90 4.16
C GLY A 244 3.41 -7.17 3.13
N ASN A 245 3.05 -7.89 2.06
CA ASN A 245 2.29 -7.34 0.95
C ASN A 245 0.78 -7.40 1.20
N ILE A 246 0.08 -6.29 0.93
CA ILE A 246 -1.39 -6.21 0.99
C ILE A 246 -1.88 -5.93 -0.43
N PRO A 247 -2.47 -6.93 -1.12
CA PRO A 247 -2.92 -6.76 -2.50
C PRO A 247 -4.17 -5.89 -2.60
N PHE A 248 -4.40 -5.31 -3.77
CA PHE A 248 -5.59 -4.54 -4.16
C PHE A 248 -5.84 -3.21 -3.46
N ILE A 249 -5.13 -2.85 -2.39
CA ILE A 249 -5.36 -1.57 -1.71
C ILE A 249 -5.07 -0.38 -2.62
N GLY A 250 -3.95 -0.43 -3.35
CA GLY A 250 -3.55 0.59 -4.32
C GLY A 250 -4.40 0.62 -5.58
N LEU A 251 -5.25 -0.39 -5.77
CA LEU A 251 -6.18 -0.47 -6.89
C LEU A 251 -7.57 0.02 -6.49
N VAL A 252 -8.14 -0.55 -5.44
CA VAL A 252 -9.54 -0.35 -5.04
C VAL A 252 -9.78 1.06 -4.52
N VAL A 253 -8.96 1.51 -3.58
CA VAL A 253 -9.16 2.79 -2.89
C VAL A 253 -9.09 3.99 -3.84
N PRO A 254 -8.05 4.13 -4.69
CA PRO A 254 -7.98 5.22 -5.66
C PRO A 254 -9.15 5.21 -6.64
N ASN A 255 -9.56 4.02 -7.11
CA ASN A 255 -10.68 3.92 -8.05
C ASN A 255 -12.02 4.33 -7.44
N ILE A 256 -12.27 4.02 -6.16
CA ILE A 256 -13.46 4.49 -5.44
C ILE A 256 -13.44 6.02 -5.35
N ILE A 257 -12.34 6.60 -4.89
CA ILE A 257 -12.23 8.04 -4.68
C ILE A 257 -12.27 8.81 -6.01
N SER A 258 -11.57 8.34 -7.05
CA SER A 258 -11.63 8.96 -8.37
C SER A 258 -13.05 9.03 -8.93
N ARG A 259 -13.87 8.02 -8.69
CA ARG A 259 -15.30 8.04 -9.11
C ARG A 259 -16.15 9.05 -8.31
N LEU A 260 -15.79 9.30 -7.05
CA LEU A 260 -16.54 10.21 -6.18
C LEU A 260 -16.09 11.68 -6.29
N MET A 261 -14.79 11.91 -6.46
CA MET A 261 -14.18 13.25 -6.38
C MET A 261 -13.45 13.67 -7.66
N GLY A 262 -13.26 12.73 -8.62
CA GLY A 262 -12.45 12.97 -9.82
C GLY A 262 -10.93 12.81 -9.55
N ASP A 263 -10.13 13.19 -10.56
CA ASP A 263 -8.71 12.86 -10.62
C ASP A 263 -7.77 14.00 -10.18
N LYS A 264 -8.30 15.04 -9.52
CA LYS A 264 -7.47 16.13 -8.96
C LYS A 264 -6.80 15.64 -7.67
N LEU A 265 -5.54 15.22 -7.76
CA LEU A 265 -4.79 14.61 -6.67
C LEU A 265 -4.82 15.45 -5.38
N ARG A 266 -4.59 16.76 -5.46
CA ARG A 266 -4.58 17.61 -4.27
C ARG A 266 -5.88 17.57 -3.47
N GLN A 267 -7.01 17.32 -4.14
CA GLN A 267 -8.32 17.22 -3.49
C GLN A 267 -8.63 15.78 -3.05
N SER A 268 -8.18 14.78 -3.81
CA SER A 268 -8.52 13.37 -3.60
C SER A 268 -7.55 12.62 -2.68
N LEU A 269 -6.25 13.00 -2.63
CA LEU A 269 -5.25 12.30 -1.80
C LEU A 269 -5.62 12.18 -0.31
N PRO A 270 -6.14 13.22 0.37
CA PRO A 270 -6.56 13.06 1.76
C PRO A 270 -7.66 12.01 1.92
N ALA A 271 -8.65 12.00 1.01
CA ALA A 271 -9.71 11.00 1.02
C ALA A 271 -9.18 9.58 0.72
N VAL A 272 -8.23 9.47 -0.21
CA VAL A 272 -7.55 8.20 -0.52
C VAL A 272 -6.82 7.67 0.70
N ALA A 273 -6.05 8.49 1.39
CA ALA A 273 -5.33 8.10 2.59
C ALA A 273 -6.28 7.66 3.72
N LEU A 274 -7.32 8.46 4.00
CA LEU A 274 -8.30 8.15 5.05
C LEU A 274 -9.09 6.88 4.74
N LEU A 275 -9.56 6.71 3.51
CA LEU A 275 -10.30 5.52 3.11
C LEU A 275 -9.40 4.28 3.12
N GLY A 276 -8.15 4.40 2.63
CA GLY A 276 -7.18 3.31 2.67
C GLY A 276 -6.89 2.84 4.09
N ALA A 277 -6.61 3.76 5.01
CA ALA A 277 -6.43 3.47 6.42
C ALA A 277 -7.67 2.78 7.02
N SER A 278 -8.86 3.31 6.75
CA SER A 278 -10.12 2.77 7.30
C SER A 278 -10.42 1.36 6.79
N LEU A 279 -10.21 1.08 5.50
CA LEU A 279 -10.48 -0.24 4.94
C LEU A 279 -9.50 -1.31 5.45
N VAL A 280 -8.21 -0.99 5.56
CA VAL A 280 -7.23 -1.94 6.11
C VAL A 280 -7.51 -2.21 7.58
N LEU A 281 -7.86 -1.17 8.34
CA LEU A 281 -8.21 -1.28 9.75
C LEU A 281 -9.48 -2.11 9.96
N LEU A 282 -10.48 -1.93 9.09
CA LEU A 282 -11.69 -2.75 9.09
C LEU A 282 -11.35 -4.23 8.82
N CYS A 283 -10.49 -4.51 7.82
CA CYS A 283 -10.08 -5.88 7.51
C CYS A 283 -9.30 -6.53 8.66
N ASP A 284 -8.45 -5.78 9.36
CA ASP A 284 -7.74 -6.25 10.54
C ASP A 284 -8.69 -6.59 11.68
N ILE A 285 -9.67 -5.73 11.97
CA ILE A 285 -10.71 -6.01 12.97
C ILE A 285 -11.49 -7.26 12.61
N VAL A 286 -11.93 -7.38 11.35
CA VAL A 286 -12.65 -8.54 10.85
C VAL A 286 -11.80 -9.81 10.98
N GLY A 287 -10.53 -9.77 10.59
CA GLY A 287 -9.60 -10.90 10.70
C GLY A 287 -9.39 -11.38 12.15
N ARG A 288 -9.46 -10.46 13.13
CA ARG A 288 -9.35 -10.79 14.56
C ARG A 288 -10.65 -11.34 15.18
N VAL A 289 -11.79 -11.06 14.57
CA VAL A 289 -13.11 -11.42 15.15
C VAL A 289 -13.66 -12.71 14.59
N ILE A 290 -13.43 -13.01 13.28
CA ILE A 290 -14.08 -14.14 12.57
C ILE A 290 -13.71 -15.49 13.19
N VAL A 291 -12.47 -15.73 13.56
CA VAL A 291 -11.97 -17.06 14.02
C VAL A 291 -11.34 -16.94 15.41
N PHE A 292 -11.93 -16.09 16.27
CA PHE A 292 -11.44 -15.89 17.65
C PHE A 292 -11.24 -17.24 18.39
N PRO A 293 -10.09 -17.48 19.08
CA PRO A 293 -9.00 -16.55 19.40
C PRO A 293 -7.86 -16.49 18.36
N PHE A 294 -8.00 -17.16 17.23
CA PHE A 294 -7.03 -17.11 16.14
C PHE A 294 -7.26 -15.86 15.27
N GLU A 295 -6.24 -15.48 14.52
CA GLU A 295 -6.31 -14.32 13.63
C GLU A 295 -6.12 -14.75 12.18
N ILE A 296 -6.90 -14.14 11.26
CA ILE A 296 -6.70 -14.26 9.82
C ILE A 296 -5.88 -13.06 9.36
N SER A 297 -4.86 -13.28 8.52
CA SER A 297 -4.02 -12.20 7.99
C SER A 297 -4.86 -11.16 7.24
N VAL A 298 -4.51 -9.90 7.40
CA VAL A 298 -5.19 -8.77 6.74
C VAL A 298 -5.15 -8.91 5.22
N SER A 299 -4.05 -9.41 4.67
CA SER A 299 -3.91 -9.65 3.23
C SER A 299 -4.95 -10.63 2.70
N THR A 300 -5.29 -11.68 3.46
CA THR A 300 -6.34 -12.65 3.09
C THR A 300 -7.72 -11.99 3.09
N VAL A 301 -8.07 -11.28 4.17
CA VAL A 301 -9.38 -10.61 4.29
C VAL A 301 -9.52 -9.53 3.21
N PHE A 302 -8.48 -8.70 3.06
CA PHE A 302 -8.48 -7.63 2.07
C PHE A 302 -8.43 -8.18 0.64
N GLY A 303 -7.71 -9.28 0.41
CA GLY A 303 -7.65 -9.96 -0.89
C GLY A 303 -9.03 -10.38 -1.38
N VAL A 304 -9.82 -11.04 -0.51
CA VAL A 304 -11.20 -11.43 -0.83
C VAL A 304 -12.09 -10.20 -1.04
N MET A 305 -12.09 -9.28 -0.07
CA MET A 305 -12.91 -8.07 -0.16
C MET A 305 -12.51 -7.19 -1.34
N GLY A 306 -11.22 -6.98 -1.55
CA GLY A 306 -10.68 -6.16 -2.63
C GLY A 306 -11.03 -6.74 -4.00
N THR A 307 -10.96 -8.07 -4.16
CA THR A 307 -11.38 -8.74 -5.40
C THR A 307 -12.86 -8.51 -5.70
N VAL A 308 -13.73 -8.68 -4.71
CA VAL A 308 -15.18 -8.44 -4.87
C VAL A 308 -15.46 -6.97 -5.23
N LEU A 309 -14.84 -6.04 -4.50
CA LEU A 309 -14.98 -4.61 -4.78
C LEU A 309 -14.44 -4.24 -6.17
N PHE A 310 -13.30 -4.81 -6.57
CA PHE A 310 -12.72 -4.56 -7.88
C PHE A 310 -13.60 -5.09 -9.01
N LEU A 311 -14.10 -6.31 -8.90
CA LEU A 311 -15.04 -6.87 -9.87
C LEU A 311 -16.32 -6.04 -9.97
N TRP A 312 -16.86 -5.60 -8.85
CA TRP A 312 -18.00 -4.70 -8.83
C TRP A 312 -17.72 -3.36 -9.53
N LEU A 313 -16.52 -2.78 -9.28
CA LEU A 313 -16.09 -1.55 -9.94
C LEU A 313 -15.92 -1.74 -11.45
N LEU A 314 -15.48 -2.90 -11.90
CA LEU A 314 -15.22 -3.23 -13.29
C LEU A 314 -16.54 -3.47 -14.06
N LEU A 315 -17.48 -4.18 -13.45
CA LEU A 315 -18.78 -4.51 -14.06
C LEU A 315 -19.76 -3.33 -14.06
N ARG A 316 -19.59 -2.36 -13.18
CA ARG A 316 -20.46 -1.20 -13.10
C ARG A 316 -20.11 -0.19 -14.21
N LYS A 317 -21.04 0.06 -15.13
CA LYS A 317 -20.87 1.04 -16.22
C LYS A 317 -20.41 2.38 -15.66
N PRO A 318 -19.44 3.07 -16.31
CA PRO A 318 -19.05 4.41 -15.91
C PRO A 318 -20.26 5.34 -15.95
N ALA A 319 -20.46 6.12 -14.89
CA ALA A 319 -21.63 7.01 -14.72
C ALA A 319 -21.65 8.20 -15.70
N HIS A 320 -20.60 8.40 -16.49
CA HIS A 320 -20.48 9.46 -17.49
C HIS A 320 -19.76 8.92 -18.75
N ALA A 321 -20.52 8.34 -19.65
CA ALA A 321 -20.24 8.35 -21.08
C ALA A 321 -21.29 9.28 -21.70
N VAL A 322 -21.08 10.58 -21.59
CA VAL A 322 -21.65 11.62 -22.45
C VAL A 322 -20.56 12.65 -22.65
#